data_7107c6d663f5383ec512c738121507e9
#
_entry.id   7107c6d663f5383ec512c738121507e9
#
_cell.length_a   1.000
_cell.length_b   1.000
_cell.length_c   1.000
_cell.angle_alpha   90.00
_cell.angle_beta   90.00
_cell.angle_gamma   90.00
#
_symmetry.space_group_name_H-M   'P 1'
#
loop_
_entity.id
_entity.type
_entity.pdbx_description
1 polymer ?
#
loop_
_entity_poly.entity_id
_entity_poly.type
_entity_poly.pdbx_seq_one_letter_code
_entity_poly.pdbx_strand_id
1 'polypeptide(L)'
;EFGCKILKKPKKIEQTHIAAAFPALKRDDSLCDALQTFNGIFGGGMSSRLFQEVREKAGLAYSVYSYVSAYEECGNLIVYAGVNPEKAEQALGAISKCIRELKDGGITEDEFLRGREQMKSALLFSQESTSSQMLLYGKEMLLSGREYDFAGRLNAINAVKKKDAEEVMRLTFDGGKYAMGVVGNLKKGMRYKLEW
;
A
#
# COMPACT_ATOMS: atom_id res chain seq x y z
N GLU A 1 10.68 -2.57 -17.43
CA GLU A 1 11.44 -3.19 -16.34
C GLU A 1 11.39 -2.28 -15.09
N PHE A 2 11.13 -2.86 -13.90
CA PHE A 2 11.07 -2.09 -12.65
C PHE A 2 12.48 -1.68 -12.20
N GLY A 3 12.72 -0.36 -12.12
CA GLY A 3 14.03 0.20 -11.77
C GLY A 3 14.23 0.27 -10.25
N CYS A 4 15.19 -0.50 -9.72
CA CYS A 4 15.55 -0.44 -8.31
C CYS A 4 16.53 0.71 -8.05
N LYS A 5 16.06 1.80 -7.43
CA LYS A 5 16.88 2.98 -7.14
C LYS A 5 16.48 3.63 -5.82
N ILE A 6 17.46 4.08 -5.06
CA ILE A 6 17.24 4.89 -3.86
C ILE A 6 17.70 6.31 -4.14
N LEU A 7 16.76 7.26 -4.12
CA LEU A 7 17.02 8.68 -4.31
C LEU A 7 16.93 9.41 -2.97
N LYS A 8 17.92 10.23 -2.68
CA LYS A 8 17.99 10.98 -1.43
C LYS A 8 18.10 12.47 -1.74
N LYS A 9 17.19 13.27 -1.20
CA LYS A 9 17.21 14.74 -1.36
C LYS A 9 17.22 15.41 0.03
N PRO A 10 18.37 15.94 0.46
CA PRO A 10 18.42 16.70 1.71
C PRO A 10 17.57 17.96 1.63
N LYS A 11 16.77 18.19 2.67
CA LYS A 11 15.96 19.41 2.82
C LYS A 11 15.80 19.72 4.32
N LYS A 12 15.93 20.99 4.69
CA LYS A 12 15.70 21.43 6.09
C LYS A 12 14.20 21.51 6.36
N ILE A 13 13.63 20.41 6.79
CA ILE A 13 12.23 20.26 7.22
C ILE A 13 12.18 19.36 8.47
N GLU A 14 11.10 19.46 9.23
CA GLU A 14 10.97 18.77 10.52
C GLU A 14 10.94 17.25 10.39
N GLN A 15 10.29 16.74 9.35
CA GLN A 15 10.16 15.30 9.13
C GLN A 15 11.04 14.84 7.98
N THR A 16 11.45 13.58 8.04
CA THR A 16 11.96 12.85 6.87
C THR A 16 10.82 12.08 6.24
N HIS A 17 10.56 12.37 4.97
CA HIS A 17 9.54 11.69 4.17
C HIS A 17 10.19 10.57 3.37
N ILE A 18 9.65 9.39 3.51
CA ILE A 18 10.10 8.16 2.85
C ILE A 18 8.94 7.65 2.02
N ALA A 19 9.18 7.39 0.74
CA ALA A 19 8.25 6.72 -0.14
C ALA A 19 8.95 5.55 -0.82
N ALA A 20 8.53 4.33 -0.52
CA ALA A 20 9.06 3.11 -1.12
C ALA A 20 8.00 2.50 -2.04
N ALA A 21 8.33 2.35 -3.33
CA ALA A 21 7.47 1.75 -4.33
C ALA A 21 7.93 0.31 -4.62
N PHE A 22 7.00 -0.61 -4.61
CA PHE A 22 7.18 -2.01 -4.95
C PHE A 22 6.43 -2.32 -6.25
N PRO A 23 6.90 -3.29 -7.07
CA PRO A 23 6.14 -3.73 -8.22
C PRO A 23 4.76 -4.24 -7.80
N ALA A 24 3.74 -3.89 -8.56
CA ALA A 24 2.39 -4.38 -8.34
C ALA A 24 1.65 -4.54 -9.68
N LEU A 25 0.40 -4.98 -9.60
CA LEU A 25 -0.43 -5.29 -10.76
C LEU A 25 -0.88 -4.03 -11.50
N LYS A 26 -1.03 -4.14 -12.80
CA LYS A 26 -1.66 -3.12 -13.65
C LYS A 26 -3.17 -3.04 -13.38
N ARG A 27 -3.82 -1.97 -13.87
CA ARG A 27 -5.23 -1.65 -13.54
C ARG A 27 -6.23 -2.74 -13.88
N ASP A 28 -6.12 -3.37 -15.05
CA ASP A 28 -7.10 -4.35 -15.54
C ASP A 28 -6.69 -5.81 -15.24
N ASP A 29 -5.79 -6.01 -14.27
CA ASP A 29 -5.43 -7.35 -13.83
C ASP A 29 -6.56 -7.98 -12.99
N SER A 30 -6.80 -9.27 -13.21
CA SER A 30 -7.85 -10.01 -12.51
C SER A 30 -7.70 -10.08 -11.00
N LEU A 31 -6.47 -9.88 -10.48
CA LEU A 31 -6.15 -9.86 -9.06
C LEU A 31 -6.12 -8.45 -8.45
N CYS A 32 -6.57 -7.41 -9.17
CA CYS A 32 -6.57 -6.04 -8.63
C CYS A 32 -7.36 -5.88 -7.33
N ASP A 33 -8.48 -6.58 -7.18
CA ASP A 33 -9.27 -6.55 -5.95
C ASP A 33 -8.58 -7.27 -4.80
N ALA A 34 -7.86 -8.33 -5.10
CA ALA A 34 -6.99 -9.00 -4.13
C ALA A 34 -5.84 -8.09 -3.71
N LEU A 35 -5.25 -7.33 -4.63
CA LEU A 35 -4.22 -6.33 -4.33
C LEU A 35 -4.76 -5.21 -3.42
N GLN A 36 -5.97 -4.72 -3.67
CA GLN A 36 -6.59 -3.70 -2.81
C GLN A 36 -6.92 -4.27 -1.42
N THR A 37 -7.41 -5.52 -1.35
CA THR A 37 -7.64 -6.21 -0.06
C THR A 37 -6.33 -6.36 0.69
N PHE A 38 -5.27 -6.82 0.04
CA PHE A 38 -3.93 -6.91 0.61
C PHE A 38 -3.41 -5.55 1.10
N ASN A 39 -3.57 -4.49 0.30
CA ASN A 39 -3.21 -3.14 0.70
C ASN A 39 -3.93 -2.71 1.99
N GLY A 40 -5.22 -3.01 2.13
CA GLY A 40 -6.00 -2.76 3.35
C GLY A 40 -5.39 -3.42 4.59
N ILE A 41 -4.94 -4.67 4.45
CA ILE A 41 -4.29 -5.44 5.51
C ILE A 41 -2.90 -4.87 5.84
N PHE A 42 -2.12 -4.54 4.81
CA PHE A 42 -0.73 -4.12 4.97
C PHE A 42 -0.58 -2.70 5.51
N GLY A 43 -1.23 -1.70 4.87
CA GLY A 43 -1.06 -0.30 5.26
C GLY A 43 -2.21 0.63 4.90
N GLY A 44 -3.36 0.10 4.46
CA GLY A 44 -4.48 0.92 3.97
C GLY A 44 -5.40 1.50 5.04
N GLY A 45 -5.12 1.30 6.34
CA GLY A 45 -5.99 1.82 7.40
C GLY A 45 -5.40 1.68 8.79
N MET A 46 -6.12 2.14 9.81
CA MET A 46 -5.66 2.13 11.22
C MET A 46 -5.49 0.73 11.79
N SER A 47 -6.20 -0.27 11.29
CA SER A 47 -6.06 -1.67 11.70
C SER A 47 -4.98 -2.44 10.89
N SER A 48 -4.30 -1.78 9.96
CA SER A 48 -3.26 -2.38 9.13
C SER A 48 -1.98 -2.66 9.91
N ARG A 49 -1.17 -3.61 9.44
CA ARG A 49 0.08 -3.99 10.09
C ARG A 49 1.06 -2.82 10.20
N LEU A 50 1.24 -2.03 9.13
CA LEU A 50 2.14 -0.87 9.17
C LEU A 50 1.71 0.15 10.22
N PHE A 51 0.42 0.47 10.27
CA PHE A 51 -0.08 1.43 11.26
C PHE A 51 0.12 0.93 12.68
N GLN A 52 -0.25 -0.32 12.95
CA GLN A 52 -0.15 -0.90 14.29
C GLN A 52 1.30 -1.07 14.74
N GLU A 53 2.18 -1.61 13.90
CA GLU A 53 3.57 -1.91 14.31
C GLU A 53 4.47 -0.66 14.32
N VAL A 54 4.36 0.19 13.29
CA VAL A 54 5.31 1.31 13.11
C VAL A 54 4.86 2.56 13.86
N ARG A 55 3.54 2.85 13.86
CA ARG A 55 3.01 4.06 14.49
C ARG A 55 2.54 3.82 15.91
N GLU A 56 1.60 2.89 16.12
CA GLU A 56 0.97 2.71 17.44
C GLU A 56 1.93 2.08 18.46
N LYS A 57 2.50 0.92 18.12
CA LYS A 57 3.36 0.20 19.08
C LYS A 57 4.75 0.81 19.22
N ALA A 58 5.38 1.14 18.09
CA ALA A 58 6.77 1.61 18.11
C ALA A 58 6.93 3.13 18.20
N GLY A 59 5.89 3.93 17.90
CA GLY A 59 5.94 5.39 17.93
C GLY A 59 7.01 5.99 17.02
N LEU A 60 7.26 5.35 15.85
CA LEU A 60 8.36 5.71 14.95
C LEU A 60 7.93 6.67 13.85
N ALA A 61 6.65 6.74 13.52
CA ALA A 61 6.13 7.56 12.43
C ALA A 61 4.93 8.40 12.87
N TYR A 62 4.86 9.63 12.39
CA TYR A 62 3.65 10.47 12.47
C TYR A 62 2.57 9.95 11.53
N SER A 63 3.00 9.57 10.34
CA SER A 63 2.14 9.00 9.31
C SER A 63 2.84 7.79 8.70
N VAL A 64 2.15 6.68 8.61
CA VAL A 64 2.58 5.50 7.86
C VAL A 64 1.36 4.86 7.23
N TYR A 65 1.43 4.62 5.93
CA TYR A 65 0.36 3.99 5.17
C TYR A 65 0.89 3.39 3.87
N SER A 66 0.09 2.54 3.25
CA SER A 66 0.33 2.09 1.89
C SER A 66 -0.87 2.37 0.99
N TYR A 67 -0.60 2.51 -0.30
CA TYR A 67 -1.62 2.67 -1.33
C TYR A 67 -1.16 2.06 -2.64
N VAL A 68 -2.14 1.67 -3.45
CA VAL A 68 -1.92 1.12 -4.80
C VAL A 68 -2.05 2.24 -5.82
N SER A 69 -1.09 2.29 -6.73
CA SER A 69 -1.13 3.13 -7.93
C SER A 69 -1.05 2.23 -9.15
N ALA A 70 -2.20 2.00 -9.78
CA ALA A 70 -2.32 1.10 -10.93
C ALA A 70 -2.61 1.91 -12.20
N TYR A 71 -1.80 1.68 -13.22
CA TYR A 71 -1.87 2.28 -14.55
C TYR A 71 -2.22 1.20 -15.58
N GLU A 72 -2.36 1.60 -16.83
CA GLU A 72 -2.72 0.70 -17.93
C GLU A 72 -1.69 -0.42 -18.13
N GLU A 73 -0.40 -0.07 -18.12
CA GLU A 73 0.69 -1.01 -18.41
C GLU A 73 1.47 -1.49 -17.16
N CYS A 74 1.33 -0.81 -16.03
CA CYS A 74 2.08 -1.14 -14.82
C CYS A 74 1.33 -0.74 -13.55
N GLY A 75 1.82 -1.21 -12.40
CA GLY A 75 1.32 -0.81 -11.10
C GLY A 75 2.40 -0.81 -10.02
N ASN A 76 2.13 -0.09 -8.96
CA ASN A 76 3.00 -0.02 -7.79
C ASN A 76 2.16 -0.10 -6.51
N LEU A 77 2.68 -0.83 -5.52
CA LEU A 77 2.30 -0.65 -4.12
C LEU A 77 3.30 0.34 -3.51
N ILE A 78 2.81 1.43 -2.94
CA ILE A 78 3.66 2.46 -2.38
C ILE A 78 3.47 2.48 -0.87
N VAL A 79 4.56 2.40 -0.11
CA VAL A 79 4.61 2.63 1.33
C VAL A 79 5.15 4.03 1.56
N TYR A 80 4.39 4.85 2.26
CA TYR A 80 4.81 6.16 2.70
C TYR A 80 5.01 6.18 4.21
N ALA A 81 6.07 6.85 4.67
CA ALA A 81 6.29 7.14 6.08
C ALA A 81 6.84 8.56 6.28
N GLY A 82 6.17 9.33 7.15
CA GLY A 82 6.63 10.60 7.67
C GLY A 82 7.18 10.40 9.08
N VAL A 83 8.49 10.54 9.25
CA VAL A 83 9.19 10.15 10.47
C VAL A 83 10.06 11.26 11.04
N ASN A 84 10.36 11.19 12.34
CA ASN A 84 11.44 11.99 12.89
C ASN A 84 12.76 11.59 12.19
N PRO A 85 13.59 12.57 11.74
CA PRO A 85 14.86 12.29 11.07
C PRO A 85 15.78 11.32 11.83
N GLU A 86 15.75 11.34 13.17
CA GLU A 86 16.58 10.47 14.01
C GLU A 86 16.05 9.04 14.13
N LYS A 87 14.77 8.84 13.83
CA LYS A 87 14.10 7.52 13.87
C LYS A 87 13.92 6.88 12.48
N ALA A 88 14.42 7.50 11.41
CA ALA A 88 14.18 7.05 10.03
C ALA A 88 14.69 5.62 9.77
N GLU A 89 15.88 5.26 10.26
CA GLU A 89 16.43 3.90 10.12
C GLU A 89 15.61 2.87 10.90
N GLN A 90 15.19 3.21 12.12
CA GLN A 90 14.33 2.33 12.94
C GLN A 90 12.96 2.11 12.28
N ALA A 91 12.37 3.17 11.70
CA ALA A 91 11.10 3.05 10.98
C ALA A 91 11.22 2.15 9.74
N LEU A 92 12.30 2.27 8.97
CA LEU A 92 12.59 1.37 7.86
C LEU A 92 12.80 -0.08 8.32
N GLY A 93 13.48 -0.28 9.46
CA GLY A 93 13.62 -1.58 10.09
C GLY A 93 12.27 -2.19 10.50
N ALA A 94 11.36 -1.39 11.07
CA ALA A 94 10.03 -1.83 11.45
C ALA A 94 9.16 -2.17 10.20
N ILE A 95 9.23 -1.37 9.14
CA ILE A 95 8.56 -1.67 7.86
C ILE A 95 9.10 -2.98 7.27
N SER A 96 10.43 -3.16 7.26
CA SER A 96 11.08 -4.39 6.79
C SER A 96 10.64 -5.61 7.60
N LYS A 97 10.51 -5.46 8.92
CA LYS A 97 9.98 -6.51 9.81
C LYS A 97 8.54 -6.89 9.44
N CYS A 98 7.66 -5.90 9.21
CA CYS A 98 6.28 -6.17 8.79
C CYS A 98 6.22 -6.97 7.48
N ILE A 99 7.07 -6.64 6.50
CA ILE A 99 7.14 -7.37 5.22
C ILE A 99 7.62 -8.80 5.47
N ARG A 100 8.66 -9.00 6.28
CA ARG A 100 9.20 -10.32 6.61
C ARG A 100 8.15 -11.19 7.31
N GLU A 101 7.48 -10.66 8.33
CA GLU A 101 6.42 -11.38 9.06
C GLU A 101 5.25 -11.76 8.16
N LEU A 102 4.91 -10.94 7.15
CA LEU A 102 3.93 -11.30 6.13
C LEU A 102 4.41 -12.45 5.26
N LYS A 103 5.67 -12.43 4.81
CA LYS A 103 6.23 -13.49 3.97
C LYS A 103 6.33 -14.83 4.71
N ASP A 104 6.75 -14.80 5.97
CA ASP A 104 6.98 -16.01 6.77
C ASP A 104 5.68 -16.59 7.33
N GLY A 105 4.78 -15.75 7.82
CA GLY A 105 3.55 -16.15 8.51
C GLY A 105 2.28 -16.02 7.68
N GLY A 106 2.33 -15.38 6.53
CA GLY A 106 1.18 -15.12 5.67
C GLY A 106 0.18 -14.10 6.25
N ILE A 107 -1.02 -14.13 5.70
CA ILE A 107 -2.18 -13.33 6.12
C ILE A 107 -3.09 -14.21 6.99
N THR A 108 -3.48 -13.75 8.17
CA THR A 108 -4.45 -14.48 9.01
C THR A 108 -5.86 -14.37 8.41
N GLU A 109 -6.75 -15.29 8.77
CA GLU A 109 -8.14 -15.26 8.31
C GLU A 109 -8.85 -13.98 8.78
N ASP A 110 -8.62 -13.58 10.02
CA ASP A 110 -9.20 -12.36 10.58
C ASP A 110 -8.72 -11.09 9.86
N GLU A 111 -7.45 -10.99 9.49
CA GLU A 111 -6.94 -9.86 8.72
C GLU A 111 -7.56 -9.82 7.33
N PHE A 112 -7.70 -10.98 6.69
CA PHE A 112 -8.32 -11.07 5.38
C PHE A 112 -9.78 -10.64 5.43
N LEU A 113 -10.57 -11.16 6.36
CA LEU A 113 -11.98 -10.81 6.52
C LEU A 113 -12.15 -9.30 6.79
N ARG A 114 -11.37 -8.73 7.72
CA ARG A 114 -11.39 -7.29 8.00
C ARG A 114 -11.01 -6.44 6.79
N GLY A 115 -9.95 -6.80 6.06
CA GLY A 115 -9.51 -6.07 4.86
C GLY A 115 -10.57 -6.07 3.77
N ARG A 116 -11.23 -7.20 3.52
CA ARG A 116 -12.31 -7.32 2.55
C ARG A 116 -13.57 -6.54 2.97
N GLU A 117 -13.96 -6.62 4.24
CA GLU A 117 -15.10 -5.85 4.75
C GLU A 117 -14.83 -4.34 4.74
N GLN A 118 -13.60 -3.91 5.00
CA GLN A 118 -13.20 -2.50 4.87
C GLN A 118 -13.34 -2.01 3.42
N MET A 119 -12.96 -2.79 2.44
CA MET A 119 -13.16 -2.44 1.02
C MET A 119 -14.64 -2.30 0.67
N LYS A 120 -15.47 -3.24 1.12
CA LYS A 120 -16.93 -3.18 0.90
C LYS A 120 -17.53 -1.93 1.54
N SER A 121 -17.17 -1.65 2.77
CA SER A 121 -17.64 -0.46 3.49
C SER A 121 -17.23 0.83 2.77
N ALA A 122 -15.98 0.93 2.32
CA ALA A 122 -15.49 2.08 1.55
C ALA A 122 -16.26 2.25 0.24
N LEU A 123 -16.55 1.15 -0.47
CA LEU A 123 -17.36 1.17 -1.68
C LEU A 123 -18.80 1.64 -1.40
N LEU A 124 -19.45 1.14 -0.34
CA LEU A 124 -20.80 1.54 0.05
C LEU A 124 -20.85 3.03 0.42
N PHE A 125 -19.93 3.50 1.27
CA PHE A 125 -19.87 4.92 1.64
C PHE A 125 -19.56 5.84 0.45
N SER A 126 -18.86 5.35 -0.57
CA SER A 126 -18.62 6.14 -1.79
C SER A 126 -19.92 6.49 -2.52
N GLN A 127 -20.99 5.71 -2.33
CA GLN A 127 -22.30 5.96 -2.94
C GLN A 127 -23.06 7.12 -2.27
N GLU A 128 -22.72 7.50 -1.06
CA GLU A 128 -23.36 8.61 -0.36
C GLU A 128 -22.80 9.97 -0.82
N SER A 129 -21.62 10.00 -1.46
CA SER A 129 -20.96 11.20 -1.92
C SER A 129 -21.13 11.39 -3.42
N THR A 130 -21.83 12.44 -3.83
CA THR A 130 -22.02 12.81 -5.25
C THR A 130 -20.68 13.07 -5.94
N SER A 131 -19.71 13.68 -5.26
CA SER A 131 -18.35 13.87 -5.78
C SER A 131 -17.62 12.57 -5.99
N SER A 132 -17.75 11.61 -5.07
CA SER A 132 -17.15 10.27 -5.22
C SER A 132 -17.78 9.51 -6.38
N GLN A 133 -19.11 9.55 -6.51
CA GLN A 133 -19.80 8.96 -7.65
C GLN A 133 -19.34 9.58 -8.97
N MET A 134 -19.34 10.89 -9.07
CA MET A 134 -18.87 11.59 -10.28
C MET A 134 -17.45 11.15 -10.68
N LEU A 135 -16.52 11.05 -9.71
CA LEU A 135 -15.15 10.62 -9.98
C LEU A 135 -15.07 9.15 -10.38
N LEU A 136 -15.84 8.26 -9.76
CA LEU A 136 -15.88 6.83 -10.09
C LEU A 136 -16.41 6.61 -11.52
N TYR A 137 -17.58 7.17 -11.80
CA TYR A 137 -18.19 7.03 -13.13
C TYR A 137 -17.36 7.70 -14.23
N GLY A 138 -16.90 8.93 -13.98
CA GLY A 138 -16.07 9.67 -14.92
C GLY A 138 -14.74 9.00 -15.21
N LYS A 139 -14.09 8.46 -14.17
CA LYS A 139 -12.83 7.74 -14.31
C LYS A 139 -13.00 6.43 -15.07
N GLU A 140 -14.05 5.65 -14.78
CA GLU A 140 -14.30 4.38 -15.46
C GLU A 140 -14.58 4.62 -16.94
N MET A 141 -15.45 5.58 -17.27
CA MET A 141 -15.75 5.96 -18.63
C MET A 141 -14.50 6.44 -19.38
N LEU A 142 -13.69 7.32 -18.75
CA LEU A 142 -12.50 7.90 -19.37
C LEU A 142 -11.39 6.88 -19.62
N LEU A 143 -11.18 5.96 -18.69
CA LEU A 143 -10.03 5.04 -18.72
C LEU A 143 -10.35 3.68 -19.34
N SER A 144 -11.60 3.23 -19.24
CA SER A 144 -12.02 1.90 -19.70
C SER A 144 -13.09 1.94 -20.81
N GLY A 145 -13.66 3.12 -21.08
CA GLY A 145 -14.75 3.27 -22.05
C GLY A 145 -16.05 2.58 -21.62
N ARG A 146 -16.20 2.21 -20.36
CA ARG A 146 -17.35 1.47 -19.81
C ARG A 146 -18.06 2.28 -18.74
N GLU A 147 -19.35 2.02 -18.57
CA GLU A 147 -20.08 2.54 -17.42
C GLU A 147 -19.62 1.81 -16.14
N TYR A 148 -19.63 2.56 -15.04
CA TYR A 148 -19.26 2.00 -13.74
C TYR A 148 -20.37 1.08 -13.22
N ASP A 149 -20.06 -0.20 -13.07
CA ASP A 149 -20.97 -1.22 -12.51
C ASP A 149 -20.71 -1.41 -11.01
N PHE A 150 -21.51 -0.74 -10.20
CA PHE A 150 -21.44 -0.87 -8.74
C PHE A 150 -21.73 -2.29 -8.24
N ALA A 151 -22.76 -2.95 -8.78
CA ALA A 151 -23.14 -4.30 -8.36
C ALA A 151 -22.07 -5.32 -8.74
N GLY A 152 -21.55 -5.24 -9.96
CA GLY A 152 -20.44 -6.07 -10.43
C GLY A 152 -19.18 -5.83 -9.58
N ARG A 153 -18.90 -4.59 -9.20
CA ARG A 153 -17.77 -4.24 -8.34
C ARG A 153 -17.89 -4.86 -6.95
N LEU A 154 -19.08 -4.78 -6.34
CA LEU A 154 -19.34 -5.39 -5.03
C LEU A 154 -19.21 -6.93 -5.08
N ASN A 155 -19.70 -7.54 -6.15
CA ASN A 155 -19.58 -8.99 -6.37
C ASN A 155 -18.11 -9.41 -6.55
N ALA A 156 -17.32 -8.62 -7.28
CA ALA A 156 -15.90 -8.88 -7.48
C ALA A 156 -15.15 -8.84 -6.13
N ILE A 157 -15.40 -7.85 -5.28
CA ILE A 157 -14.82 -7.78 -3.93
C ILE A 157 -15.23 -9.00 -3.08
N ASN A 158 -16.49 -9.42 -3.14
CA ASN A 158 -16.97 -10.59 -2.40
C ASN A 158 -16.33 -11.91 -2.89
N ALA A 159 -15.96 -11.98 -4.16
CA ALA A 159 -15.35 -13.16 -4.76
C ALA A 159 -13.84 -13.33 -4.41
N VAL A 160 -13.18 -12.27 -3.91
CA VAL A 160 -11.77 -12.34 -3.48
C VAL A 160 -11.59 -13.38 -2.40
N LYS A 161 -10.61 -14.25 -2.59
CA LYS A 161 -10.21 -15.29 -1.63
C LYS A 161 -8.90 -14.93 -0.95
N LYS A 162 -8.69 -15.42 0.25
CA LYS A 162 -7.45 -15.20 0.99
C LYS A 162 -6.20 -15.59 0.18
N LYS A 163 -6.24 -16.72 -0.50
CA LYS A 163 -5.14 -17.20 -1.37
C LYS A 163 -4.76 -16.18 -2.46
N ASP A 164 -5.73 -15.43 -2.99
CA ASP A 164 -5.49 -14.45 -4.03
C ASP A 164 -4.74 -13.23 -3.45
N ALA A 165 -5.08 -12.81 -2.22
CA ALA A 165 -4.36 -11.77 -1.49
C ALA A 165 -2.94 -12.20 -1.10
N GLU A 166 -2.74 -13.46 -0.72
CA GLU A 166 -1.41 -14.03 -0.46
C GLU A 166 -0.56 -14.16 -1.74
N GLU A 167 -1.18 -14.48 -2.87
CA GLU A 167 -0.51 -14.50 -4.17
C GLU A 167 0.01 -13.12 -4.55
N VAL A 168 -0.82 -12.10 -4.43
CA VAL A 168 -0.42 -10.71 -4.71
C VAL A 168 0.67 -10.23 -3.75
N MET A 169 0.62 -10.59 -2.48
CA MET A 169 1.68 -10.32 -1.52
C MET A 169 3.02 -10.89 -1.99
N ARG A 170 3.05 -12.15 -2.45
CA ARG A 170 4.26 -12.77 -2.99
C ARG A 170 4.76 -12.07 -4.25
N LEU A 171 3.87 -11.79 -5.21
CA LEU A 171 4.21 -11.05 -6.43
C LEU A 171 4.86 -9.69 -6.12
N THR A 172 4.40 -9.02 -5.06
CA THR A 172 4.90 -7.71 -4.65
C THR A 172 6.26 -7.79 -3.97
N PHE A 173 6.50 -8.77 -3.09
CA PHE A 173 7.66 -8.77 -2.19
C PHE A 173 8.73 -9.82 -2.49
N ASP A 174 8.42 -10.95 -3.13
CA ASP A 174 9.39 -12.06 -3.30
C ASP A 174 10.55 -11.72 -4.22
N GLY A 175 10.36 -10.81 -5.17
CA GLY A 175 11.44 -10.35 -6.04
C GLY A 175 12.49 -9.48 -5.36
N GLY A 176 12.29 -9.04 -4.11
CA GLY A 176 13.20 -8.15 -3.38
C GLY A 176 13.39 -6.79 -4.05
N LYS A 177 12.54 -6.44 -5.01
CA LYS A 177 12.67 -5.22 -5.82
C LYS A 177 11.88 -4.06 -5.22
N TYR A 178 12.51 -2.90 -5.06
CA TYR A 178 11.84 -1.65 -4.71
C TYR A 178 12.62 -0.44 -5.19
N ALA A 179 11.93 0.66 -5.40
CA ALA A 179 12.53 1.98 -5.56
C ALA A 179 12.12 2.85 -4.38
N MET A 180 13.00 3.74 -3.90
CA MET A 180 12.70 4.56 -2.74
C MET A 180 13.17 5.99 -2.92
N GLY A 181 12.30 6.94 -2.57
CA GLY A 181 12.61 8.35 -2.40
C GLY A 181 12.67 8.72 -0.92
N VAL A 182 13.73 9.45 -0.53
CA VAL A 182 13.88 9.97 0.84
C VAL A 182 14.15 11.48 0.77
N VAL A 183 13.27 12.27 1.37
CA VAL A 183 13.38 13.73 1.40
C VAL A 183 13.27 14.23 2.83
N GLY A 184 14.22 15.02 3.28
CA GLY A 184 14.19 15.58 4.63
C GLY A 184 15.56 15.95 5.18
N ASN A 185 15.62 16.12 6.49
CA ASN A 185 16.88 16.35 7.22
C ASN A 185 17.63 15.01 7.38
N LEU A 186 18.36 14.64 6.31
CA LEU A 186 19.06 13.35 6.25
C LEU A 186 20.26 13.34 7.18
N LYS A 187 20.31 12.40 8.10
CA LYS A 187 21.42 12.23 9.04
C LYS A 187 22.56 11.45 8.40
N LYS A 188 23.80 11.89 8.64
CA LYS A 188 25.01 11.18 8.20
C LYS A 188 25.09 9.82 8.93
N GLY A 189 25.49 8.78 8.20
CA GLY A 189 25.67 7.43 8.75
C GLY A 189 24.40 6.57 8.81
N MET A 190 23.21 7.15 8.63
CA MET A 190 21.96 6.36 8.59
C MET A 190 21.81 5.56 7.30
N ARG A 191 21.36 4.31 7.47
CA ARG A 191 21.06 3.42 6.34
C ARG A 191 19.60 3.60 5.95
N TYR A 192 19.39 4.23 4.80
CA TYR A 192 18.07 4.34 4.18
C TYR A 192 17.88 3.16 3.23
N LYS A 193 17.49 2.00 3.76
CA LYS A 193 17.30 0.75 3.01
C LYS A 193 16.21 -0.08 3.67
N LEU A 194 15.46 -0.82 2.87
CA LEU A 194 14.56 -1.88 3.31
C LEU A 194 15.27 -3.23 3.09
N GLU A 195 15.13 -4.14 4.07
CA GLU A 195 15.74 -5.49 4.06
C GLU A 195 14.75 -6.49 4.67
N TRP A 196 14.23 -7.41 3.85
CA TRP A 196 13.28 -8.42 4.27
C TRP A 196 13.51 -9.80 3.62
#